data_78677a5682e66fae03774181661309f2
#
_entry.id   78677a5682e66fae03774181661309f2
#
_cell.length_a   1.000
_cell.length_b   1.000
_cell.length_c   1.000
_cell.angle_alpha   90.00
_cell.angle_beta   90.00
_cell.angle_gamma   90.00
#
_symmetry.space_group_name_H-M   'P 1'
#
loop_
_entity.id
_entity.type
_entity.pdbx_description
1 polymer ?
#
loop_
_entity_poly.entity_id
_entity_poly.type
_entity_poly.pdbx_seq_one_letter_code
_entity_poly.pdbx_strand_id
1 'polypeptide(L)'
;MSKFWFDMTEDVIPNHMVSADVKDMPEFFRQPKFDGNSMMCKKLNMLPIECIVRGYITGSGWESYKKNGTVCGIKLPEGLKEADKLPEPIYTPSTKAEIGDHDENISYEQSVEYLEKRFPGKGAEYAAKLRDYTIAIYKKCADYALT
;
A
#
# COMPACT_ATOMS: atom_id res chain seq x y z
N MET A 1 10.15 -6.23 -12.34
CA MET A 1 8.76 -5.72 -12.16
C MET A 1 8.71 -4.50 -11.24
N SER A 2 9.28 -4.50 -10.03
CA SER A 2 9.23 -3.34 -9.11
C SER A 2 9.78 -2.04 -9.72
N LYS A 3 10.93 -2.08 -10.43
CA LYS A 3 11.49 -0.90 -11.10
C LYS A 3 10.48 -0.25 -12.05
N PHE A 4 9.78 -1.02 -12.87
CA PHE A 4 8.77 -0.52 -13.80
C PHE A 4 7.69 0.31 -13.09
N TRP A 5 7.15 -0.20 -11.97
CA TRP A 5 6.13 0.51 -11.22
C TRP A 5 6.68 1.74 -10.49
N PHE A 6 7.92 1.67 -10.01
CA PHE A 6 8.58 2.84 -9.41
C PHE A 6 8.80 3.97 -10.42
N ASP A 7 9.27 3.63 -11.62
CA ASP A 7 9.44 4.61 -12.69
C ASP A 7 8.09 5.21 -13.11
N MET A 8 7.05 4.37 -13.21
CA MET A 8 5.71 4.80 -13.62
C MET A 8 5.05 5.74 -12.59
N THR A 9 5.32 5.56 -11.31
CA THR A 9 4.67 6.32 -10.23
C THR A 9 5.54 7.42 -9.63
N GLU A 10 6.69 7.71 -10.22
CA GLU A 10 7.66 8.70 -9.73
C GLU A 10 7.08 10.12 -9.67
N ASP A 11 6.19 10.47 -10.59
CA ASP A 11 5.49 11.76 -10.62
C ASP A 11 4.39 11.88 -9.55
N VAL A 12 3.94 10.76 -8.96
CA VAL A 12 2.96 10.76 -7.87
C VAL A 12 3.67 10.91 -6.53
N ILE A 13 4.72 10.12 -6.30
CA ILE A 13 5.51 10.13 -5.07
C ILE A 13 6.92 9.62 -5.34
N PRO A 14 7.97 10.28 -4.81
CA PRO A 14 9.32 9.75 -4.84
C PRO A 14 9.39 8.40 -4.12
N ASN A 15 10.15 7.46 -4.68
CA ASN A 15 10.37 6.15 -4.09
C ASN A 15 11.77 6.03 -3.44
N HIS A 16 12.03 4.91 -2.79
CA HIS A 16 13.29 4.66 -2.08
C HIS A 16 14.35 3.95 -2.93
N MET A 17 14.04 3.58 -4.17
CA MET A 17 15.01 2.94 -5.05
C MET A 17 16.14 3.90 -5.43
N VAL A 18 17.37 3.45 -5.29
CA VAL A 18 18.58 4.17 -5.74
C VAL A 18 18.98 3.68 -7.12
N SER A 19 19.12 2.36 -7.28
CA SER A 19 19.45 1.73 -8.56
C SER A 19 18.99 0.26 -8.59
N ALA A 20 18.67 -0.22 -9.77
CA ALA A 20 18.45 -1.64 -10.06
C ALA A 20 19.59 -2.21 -10.95
N ASP A 21 20.61 -1.43 -11.29
CA ASP A 21 21.79 -1.89 -12.00
C ASP A 21 22.85 -2.38 -10.99
N VAL A 22 23.30 -3.61 -11.14
CA VAL A 22 24.33 -4.20 -10.28
C VAL A 22 25.66 -3.48 -10.35
N LYS A 23 25.92 -2.72 -11.41
CA LYS A 23 27.15 -1.92 -11.57
C LYS A 23 27.25 -0.79 -10.54
N ASP A 24 26.09 -0.27 -10.10
CA ASP A 24 26.00 0.80 -9.09
C ASP A 24 26.07 0.28 -7.65
N MET A 25 26.07 -1.07 -7.50
CA MET A 25 26.05 -1.73 -6.19
C MET A 25 27.47 -2.03 -5.69
N PRO A 26 27.62 -2.33 -4.38
CA PRO A 26 28.91 -2.84 -3.85
C PRO A 26 29.43 -4.06 -4.63
N GLU A 27 30.75 -4.22 -4.69
CA GLU A 27 31.43 -5.22 -5.52
C GLU A 27 30.86 -6.63 -5.38
N PHE A 28 30.49 -7.04 -4.17
CA PHE A 28 29.87 -8.35 -3.92
C PHE A 28 28.63 -8.62 -4.80
N PHE A 29 27.85 -7.59 -5.09
CA PHE A 29 26.62 -7.69 -5.88
C PHE A 29 26.84 -7.59 -7.40
N ARG A 30 28.05 -7.27 -7.88
CA ARG A 30 28.36 -7.14 -9.31
C ARG A 30 28.57 -8.48 -10.02
N GLN A 31 27.88 -9.52 -9.57
CA GLN A 31 27.94 -10.86 -10.13
C GLN A 31 26.71 -11.14 -10.99
N PRO A 32 26.82 -11.91 -12.09
CA PRO A 32 25.67 -12.16 -12.98
C PRO A 32 24.42 -12.71 -12.29
N LYS A 33 24.59 -13.48 -11.20
CA LYS A 33 23.45 -14.04 -10.46
C LYS A 33 22.56 -13.00 -9.77
N PHE A 34 23.05 -11.78 -9.56
CA PHE A 34 22.31 -10.69 -8.94
C PHE A 34 21.68 -9.73 -9.96
N ASP A 35 22.10 -9.82 -11.24
CA ASP A 35 21.57 -8.97 -12.28
C ASP A 35 20.09 -9.27 -12.53
N GLY A 36 19.28 -8.21 -12.62
CA GLY A 36 17.82 -8.30 -12.71
C GLY A 36 17.09 -8.78 -11.45
N ASN A 37 17.81 -9.24 -10.41
CA ASN A 37 17.23 -9.80 -9.18
C ASN A 37 17.54 -8.96 -7.92
N SER A 38 18.27 -7.87 -8.07
CA SER A 38 18.70 -7.02 -6.95
C SER A 38 18.28 -5.57 -7.15
N MET A 39 18.05 -4.89 -6.04
CA MET A 39 17.70 -3.48 -6.01
C MET A 39 18.42 -2.83 -4.82
N MET A 40 19.11 -1.73 -5.07
CA MET A 40 19.69 -0.89 -4.02
C MET A 40 18.69 0.18 -3.64
N CYS A 41 18.37 0.27 -2.35
CA CYS A 41 17.38 1.19 -1.82
C CYS A 41 17.96 2.05 -0.69
N LYS A 42 17.39 3.23 -0.50
CA LYS A 42 17.61 4.02 0.72
C LYS A 42 17.05 3.28 1.93
N LYS A 43 17.81 3.23 3.01
CA LYS A 43 17.29 2.72 4.29
C LYS A 43 16.40 3.79 4.92
N LEU A 44 15.12 3.49 5.05
CA LEU A 44 14.11 4.39 5.60
C LEU A 44 13.48 3.79 6.86
N ASN A 45 12.97 4.66 7.72
CA ASN A 45 12.10 4.25 8.82
C ASN A 45 10.67 4.11 8.29
N MET A 46 10.14 2.90 8.33
CA MET A 46 8.80 2.61 7.83
C MET A 46 7.73 3.07 8.83
N LEU A 47 6.66 3.66 8.30
CA LEU A 47 5.45 3.88 9.07
C LEU A 47 4.76 2.53 9.33
N PRO A 48 4.18 2.32 10.54
CA PRO A 48 3.63 1.02 10.93
C PRO A 48 2.18 0.83 10.45
N ILE A 49 1.89 1.25 9.23
CA ILE A 49 0.60 1.10 8.56
C ILE A 49 0.83 0.43 7.22
N GLU A 50 0.10 -0.63 6.95
CA GLU A 50 0.00 -1.20 5.63
C GLU A 50 -1.10 -0.49 4.85
N CYS A 51 -0.71 0.12 3.73
CA CYS A 51 -1.58 0.95 2.91
C CYS A 51 -2.16 0.11 1.77
N ILE A 52 -3.46 -0.19 1.84
CA ILE A 52 -4.15 -1.01 0.86
C ILE A 52 -5.26 -0.19 0.21
N VAL A 53 -5.36 -0.21 -1.11
CA VAL A 53 -6.50 0.29 -1.87
C VAL A 53 -7.18 -0.87 -2.58
N ARG A 54 -8.50 -0.93 -2.49
CA ARG A 54 -9.32 -1.94 -3.14
C ARG A 54 -10.23 -1.30 -4.17
N GLY A 55 -10.08 -1.68 -5.43
CA GLY A 55 -11.04 -1.36 -6.49
C GLY A 55 -12.01 -2.51 -6.76
N TYR A 56 -11.73 -3.69 -6.19
CA TYR A 56 -12.54 -4.90 -6.26
C TYR A 56 -12.67 -5.50 -4.87
N ILE A 57 -13.82 -6.14 -4.60
CA ILE A 57 -14.11 -6.74 -3.29
C ILE A 57 -13.63 -8.19 -3.23
N THR A 58 -12.42 -8.41 -2.66
CA THR A 58 -11.78 -9.73 -2.57
C THR A 58 -11.11 -9.95 -1.20
N GLY A 59 -10.73 -11.19 -0.92
CA GLY A 59 -9.94 -11.58 0.24
C GLY A 59 -10.53 -11.11 1.57
N SER A 60 -9.72 -10.54 2.46
CA SER A 60 -10.17 -10.07 3.78
C SER A 60 -11.26 -8.99 3.71
N GLY A 61 -11.27 -8.19 2.63
CA GLY A 61 -12.33 -7.22 2.37
C GLY A 61 -13.68 -7.91 2.09
N TRP A 62 -13.67 -8.95 1.29
CA TRP A 62 -14.87 -9.76 1.01
C TRP A 62 -15.38 -10.45 2.28
N GLU A 63 -14.48 -11.03 3.08
CA GLU A 63 -14.86 -11.66 4.35
C GLU A 63 -15.49 -10.65 5.33
N SER A 64 -14.98 -9.43 5.40
CA SER A 64 -15.56 -8.36 6.21
C SER A 64 -16.94 -7.94 5.69
N TYR A 65 -17.06 -7.73 4.39
CA TYR A 65 -18.31 -7.34 3.73
C TYR A 65 -19.43 -8.36 3.96
N LYS A 66 -19.15 -9.66 3.83
CA LYS A 66 -20.13 -10.72 4.10
C LYS A 66 -20.69 -10.70 5.51
N LYS A 67 -19.87 -10.27 6.48
CA LYS A 67 -20.28 -10.26 7.90
C LYS A 67 -21.21 -9.08 8.24
N ASN A 68 -20.92 -7.89 7.72
CA ASN A 68 -21.59 -6.67 8.19
C ASN A 68 -21.81 -5.60 7.11
N GLY A 69 -21.56 -5.89 5.83
CA GLY A 69 -21.72 -4.95 4.72
C GLY A 69 -20.68 -3.81 4.70
N THR A 70 -19.62 -3.92 5.51
CA THR A 70 -18.59 -2.88 5.61
C THR A 70 -17.19 -3.44 5.42
N VAL A 71 -16.23 -2.58 5.02
CA VAL A 71 -14.80 -2.87 5.00
C VAL A 71 -14.07 -1.70 5.64
N CYS A 72 -13.29 -1.92 6.68
CA CYS A 72 -12.57 -0.87 7.43
C CYS A 72 -13.49 0.31 7.83
N GLY A 73 -14.74 0.03 8.25
CA GLY A 73 -15.73 1.04 8.61
C GLY A 73 -16.47 1.68 7.42
N ILE A 74 -16.06 1.42 6.18
CA ILE A 74 -16.70 1.96 4.98
C ILE A 74 -17.89 1.07 4.62
N LYS A 75 -19.10 1.64 4.60
CA LYS A 75 -20.31 0.94 4.15
C LYS A 75 -20.30 0.80 2.62
N LEU A 76 -20.47 -0.42 2.14
CA LEU A 76 -20.54 -0.72 0.71
C LEU A 76 -21.98 -0.99 0.26
N PRO A 77 -22.25 -0.85 -1.05
CA PRO A 77 -23.56 -1.21 -1.62
C PRO A 77 -23.96 -2.66 -1.29
N GLU A 78 -25.26 -2.90 -1.14
CA GLU A 78 -25.78 -4.23 -0.95
C GLU A 78 -25.73 -5.05 -2.26
N GLY A 79 -25.62 -6.36 -2.12
CA GLY A 79 -25.70 -7.29 -3.25
C GLY A 79 -24.39 -7.49 -4.03
N LEU A 80 -23.26 -6.97 -3.55
CA LEU A 80 -21.96 -7.26 -4.14
C LEU A 80 -21.61 -8.74 -4.03
N LYS A 81 -21.00 -9.27 -5.08
CA LYS A 81 -20.42 -10.61 -5.16
C LYS A 81 -18.91 -10.54 -5.01
N GLU A 82 -18.30 -11.66 -4.70
CA GLU A 82 -16.83 -11.76 -4.67
C GLU A 82 -16.25 -11.38 -6.04
N ALA A 83 -15.18 -10.57 -5.99
CA ALA A 83 -14.50 -9.98 -7.15
C ALA A 83 -15.30 -8.91 -7.91
N ASP A 84 -16.45 -8.46 -7.42
CA ASP A 84 -17.14 -7.34 -8.03
C ASP A 84 -16.29 -6.06 -7.93
N LYS A 85 -16.35 -5.26 -9.00
CA LYS A 85 -15.75 -3.92 -9.04
C LYS A 85 -16.51 -2.97 -8.12
N LEU A 86 -15.80 -2.28 -7.27
CA LEU A 86 -16.39 -1.24 -6.42
C LEU A 86 -16.73 0.02 -7.23
N PRO A 87 -17.76 0.78 -6.84
CA PRO A 87 -18.11 2.05 -7.50
C PRO A 87 -16.93 3.04 -7.53
N GLU A 88 -16.17 3.08 -6.43
CA GLU A 88 -14.91 3.81 -6.31
C GLU A 88 -13.89 2.98 -5.54
N PRO A 89 -12.59 3.14 -5.84
CA PRO A 89 -11.55 2.52 -5.03
C PRO A 89 -11.59 3.04 -3.59
N ILE A 90 -11.52 2.13 -2.62
CA ILE A 90 -11.55 2.46 -1.19
C ILE A 90 -10.18 2.22 -0.54
N TYR A 91 -9.81 3.11 0.39
CA TYR A 91 -8.61 2.95 1.21
C TYR A 91 -8.92 2.10 2.44
N THR A 92 -8.25 0.97 2.58
CA THR A 92 -8.49 -0.03 3.62
C THR A 92 -7.20 -0.36 4.34
N PRO A 93 -6.74 0.52 5.25
CA PRO A 93 -5.48 0.33 5.95
C PRO A 93 -5.54 -0.85 6.92
N SER A 94 -4.37 -1.42 7.20
CA SER A 94 -4.17 -2.32 8.32
C SER A 94 -2.98 -1.89 9.18
N THR A 95 -2.96 -2.31 10.43
CA THR A 95 -1.75 -2.19 11.25
C THR A 95 -0.73 -3.17 10.70
N LYS A 96 0.55 -2.82 10.78
CA LYS A 96 1.62 -3.78 10.54
C LYS A 96 1.94 -4.42 11.88
N ALA A 97 1.52 -5.66 12.04
CA ALA A 97 1.77 -6.44 13.24
C ALA A 97 3.27 -6.63 13.51
N GLU A 98 3.64 -6.81 14.77
CA GLU A 98 4.97 -7.28 15.12
C GLU A 98 5.13 -8.74 14.69
N ILE A 99 6.38 -9.22 14.60
CA ILE A 99 6.69 -10.58 14.13
C ILE A 99 5.96 -11.61 15.02
N GLY A 100 5.01 -12.31 14.42
CA GLY A 100 4.22 -13.36 15.09
C GLY A 100 2.73 -13.05 15.27
N ASP A 101 2.30 -11.81 15.06
CA ASP A 101 0.90 -11.40 15.09
C ASP A 101 0.34 -11.20 13.67
N HIS A 102 -0.97 -11.17 13.54
CA HIS A 102 -1.65 -10.92 12.27
C HIS A 102 -1.95 -9.43 12.10
N ASP A 103 -1.80 -8.95 10.86
CA ASP A 103 -2.21 -7.60 10.48
C ASP A 103 -3.74 -7.44 10.69
N GLU A 104 -4.14 -6.36 11.37
CA GLU A 104 -5.54 -6.06 11.62
C GLU A 104 -6.05 -4.95 10.70
N ASN A 105 -7.14 -5.21 9.99
CA ASN A 105 -7.84 -4.19 9.23
C ASN A 105 -8.39 -3.12 10.19
N ILE A 106 -8.06 -1.86 9.94
CA ILE A 106 -8.48 -0.72 10.75
C ILE A 106 -9.20 0.32 9.91
N SER A 107 -10.02 1.17 10.53
CA SER A 107 -10.61 2.32 9.85
C SER A 107 -9.57 3.42 9.62
N TYR A 108 -9.93 4.40 8.76
CA TYR A 108 -9.09 5.58 8.58
C TYR A 108 -8.88 6.33 9.91
N GLU A 109 -9.92 6.51 10.70
CA GLU A 109 -9.87 7.18 11.99
C GLU A 109 -8.95 6.45 12.98
N GLN A 110 -9.05 5.13 13.02
CA GLN A 110 -8.14 4.29 13.84
C GLN A 110 -6.69 4.42 13.36
N SER A 111 -6.44 4.55 12.05
CA SER A 111 -5.10 4.78 11.52
C SER A 111 -4.53 6.14 11.96
N VAL A 112 -5.37 7.18 12.03
CA VAL A 112 -4.99 8.50 12.58
C VAL A 112 -4.59 8.38 14.04
N GLU A 113 -5.41 7.73 14.88
CA GLU A 113 -5.11 7.53 16.29
C GLU A 113 -3.83 6.72 16.52
N TYR A 114 -3.64 5.68 15.72
CA TYR A 114 -2.44 4.83 15.80
C TYR A 114 -1.16 5.61 15.45
N LEU A 115 -1.22 6.41 14.38
CA LEU A 115 -0.10 7.26 13.99
C LEU A 115 0.13 8.42 14.97
N GLU A 116 -0.92 8.98 15.57
CA GLU A 116 -0.80 10.04 16.57
C GLU A 116 -0.08 9.57 17.83
N LYS A 117 -0.35 8.35 18.28
CA LYS A 117 0.38 7.74 19.41
C LYS A 117 1.86 7.56 19.12
N ARG A 118 2.21 7.25 17.88
CA ARG A 118 3.61 7.01 17.46
C ARG A 118 4.34 8.29 17.08
N PHE A 119 3.62 9.27 16.53
CA PHE A 119 4.14 10.55 16.04
C PHE A 119 3.25 11.69 16.53
N PRO A 120 3.36 12.09 17.80
CA PRO A 120 2.51 13.13 18.37
C PRO A 120 2.47 14.42 17.56
N GLY A 121 1.28 14.93 17.27
CA GLY A 121 1.02 16.12 16.47
C GLY A 121 1.11 15.92 14.96
N LYS A 122 1.34 14.67 14.48
CA LYS A 122 1.46 14.36 13.04
C LYS A 122 0.55 13.24 12.55
N GLY A 123 -0.21 12.62 13.43
CA GLY A 123 -1.03 11.46 13.10
C GLY A 123 -1.99 11.73 11.95
N ALA A 124 -2.76 12.81 12.02
CA ALA A 124 -3.71 13.18 10.98
C ALA A 124 -3.01 13.53 9.64
N GLU A 125 -1.90 14.26 9.68
CA GLU A 125 -1.12 14.60 8.48
C GLU A 125 -0.59 13.35 7.79
N TYR A 126 0.00 12.44 8.54
CA TYR A 126 0.56 11.21 7.98
C TYR A 126 -0.52 10.28 7.44
N ALA A 127 -1.63 10.09 8.17
CA ALA A 127 -2.75 9.28 7.70
C ALA A 127 -3.34 9.82 6.39
N ALA A 128 -3.52 11.14 6.29
CA ALA A 128 -4.02 11.78 5.08
C ALA A 128 -3.06 11.57 3.90
N LYS A 129 -1.77 11.80 4.08
CA LYS A 129 -0.76 11.56 3.04
C LYS A 129 -0.71 10.10 2.59
N LEU A 130 -0.73 9.16 3.52
CA LEU A 130 -0.75 7.73 3.21
C LEU A 130 -1.96 7.37 2.35
N ARG A 131 -3.16 7.79 2.76
CA ARG A 131 -4.40 7.56 2.01
C ARG A 131 -4.32 8.14 0.60
N ASP A 132 -3.98 9.42 0.51
CA ASP A 132 -4.07 10.18 -0.75
C ASP A 132 -3.04 9.67 -1.77
N TYR A 133 -1.80 9.42 -1.36
CA TYR A 133 -0.79 8.83 -2.23
C TYR A 133 -1.14 7.40 -2.65
N THR A 134 -1.65 6.57 -1.73
CA THR A 134 -1.99 5.19 -2.06
C THR A 134 -3.15 5.13 -3.06
N ILE A 135 -4.17 5.97 -2.91
CA ILE A 135 -5.28 6.08 -3.87
C ILE A 135 -4.78 6.60 -5.23
N ALA A 136 -3.91 7.62 -5.25
CA ALA A 136 -3.38 8.17 -6.48
C ALA A 136 -2.53 7.14 -7.25
N ILE A 137 -1.65 6.42 -6.55
CA ILE A 137 -0.86 5.32 -7.13
C ILE A 137 -1.79 4.24 -7.69
N TYR A 138 -2.79 3.80 -6.90
CA TYR A 138 -3.73 2.77 -7.33
C TYR A 138 -4.45 3.17 -8.62
N LYS A 139 -5.03 4.37 -8.68
CA LYS A 139 -5.75 4.85 -9.86
C LYS A 139 -4.86 4.84 -11.09
N LYS A 140 -3.66 5.43 -10.99
CA LYS A 140 -2.70 5.47 -12.10
C LYS A 140 -2.31 4.07 -12.60
N CYS A 141 -2.01 3.15 -11.67
CA CYS A 141 -1.64 1.79 -12.03
C CYS A 141 -2.82 0.99 -12.60
N ALA A 142 -4.03 1.17 -12.06
CA ALA A 142 -5.24 0.52 -12.56
C ALA A 142 -5.60 0.98 -13.97
N ASP A 143 -5.53 2.28 -14.25
CA ASP A 143 -5.79 2.85 -15.57
C ASP A 143 -4.82 2.27 -16.61
N TYR A 144 -3.54 2.18 -16.27
CA TYR A 144 -2.55 1.54 -17.14
C TYR A 144 -2.82 0.05 -17.37
N ALA A 145 -3.20 -0.68 -16.33
CA ALA A 145 -3.43 -2.13 -16.42
C ALA A 145 -4.68 -2.50 -17.25
N LEU A 146 -5.58 -1.55 -17.49
CA LEU A 146 -6.79 -1.73 -18.30
C LEU A 146 -6.59 -1.33 -19.78
N THR A 147 -5.42 -0.81 -20.16
CA THR A 147 -5.05 -0.51 -21.55
C THR A 147 -4.35 -1.67 -22.21
#